data_af248e54d181b9cebb0ca50e0561ec7a
#
_entry.id   af248e54d181b9cebb0ca50e0561ec7a
#
_cell.length_a   1.000
_cell.length_b   1.000
_cell.length_c   1.000
_cell.angle_alpha   90.00
_cell.angle_beta   90.00
_cell.angle_gamma   90.00
#
_symmetry.space_group_name_H-M   'P 1'
#
loop_
_entity.id
_entity.type
_entity.pdbx_description
1 polymer ?
#
loop_
_entity_poly.entity_id
_entity_poly.type
_entity_poly.pdbx_seq_one_letter_code
_entity_poly.pdbx_strand_id
1 'polypeptide(L)'
;MNEIKKVVLAYSGGLDTSVIIPWLKEHYNCEVIACTVNLGQPEDFDAIHEKALKSGASVAETLDVRREFIEEYAYKVLQAGGRYEGRYLLGTSFARPLIGKCLVDMAKKYGADAICHGATGKGNDQVRFELAVKALAPHMKIIAPWRLWDMKSREDEMVYAEAHNVPIDKFDEKQTEEEKAAQKYPYSMDWNMWHLSHEGDDLENPANPPHKDMYLVTCDPEDAPDQPEFVTIEFKEGKPIAVNGKEMDGVE
;
A
#
# COMPACT_ATOMS: atom_id res chain seq x y z
N MET A 1 16.18 19.65 20.55
CA MET A 1 15.52 18.51 19.87
C MET A 1 16.62 17.71 19.21
N ASN A 2 16.67 16.39 19.39
CA ASN A 2 17.68 15.58 18.69
C ASN A 2 17.49 15.74 17.19
N GLU A 3 18.58 15.98 16.49
CA GLU A 3 18.65 16.04 15.04
C GLU A 3 18.18 14.71 14.43
N ILE A 4 17.37 14.75 13.36
CA ILE A 4 16.95 13.53 12.63
C ILE A 4 18.01 13.26 11.59
N LYS A 5 18.69 12.11 11.67
CA LYS A 5 19.76 11.70 10.76
C LYS A 5 19.37 10.58 9.83
N LYS A 6 18.43 9.74 10.26
CA LYS A 6 17.91 8.62 9.48
C LYS A 6 16.40 8.50 9.60
N VAL A 7 15.74 8.29 8.47
CA VAL A 7 14.28 8.12 8.38
C VAL A 7 13.96 6.86 7.62
N VAL A 8 13.08 6.01 8.18
CA VAL A 8 12.46 4.92 7.42
C VAL A 8 11.17 5.44 6.80
N LEU A 9 11.07 5.33 5.50
CA LEU A 9 9.91 5.74 4.71
C LEU A 9 9.08 4.51 4.31
N ALA A 10 7.78 4.52 4.60
CA ALA A 10 6.83 3.62 3.97
C ALA A 10 6.76 3.95 2.48
N TYR A 11 7.30 3.07 1.65
CA TYR A 11 7.50 3.34 0.24
C TYR A 11 6.67 2.39 -0.62
N SER A 12 5.80 2.95 -1.46
CA SER A 12 4.93 2.19 -2.36
C SER A 12 5.40 2.19 -3.82
N GLY A 13 6.39 3.02 -4.18
CA GLY A 13 6.80 3.21 -5.57
C GLY A 13 5.98 4.25 -6.34
N GLY A 14 4.85 4.72 -5.80
CA GLY A 14 4.04 5.77 -6.40
C GLY A 14 4.71 7.15 -6.36
N LEU A 15 4.14 8.12 -7.08
CA LEU A 15 4.65 9.49 -7.17
C LEU A 15 4.79 10.10 -5.78
N ASP A 16 3.71 10.11 -4.99
CA ASP A 16 3.67 10.71 -3.64
C ASP A 16 4.83 10.24 -2.76
N THR A 17 5.05 8.92 -2.68
CA THR A 17 6.12 8.39 -1.83
C THR A 17 7.50 8.62 -2.43
N SER A 18 7.63 8.75 -3.75
CA SER A 18 8.91 9.00 -4.42
C SER A 18 9.37 10.45 -4.23
N VAL A 19 8.46 11.43 -4.27
CA VAL A 19 8.80 12.83 -4.00
C VAL A 19 9.11 13.11 -2.51
N ILE A 20 8.61 12.27 -1.61
CA ILE A 20 8.96 12.34 -0.18
C ILE A 20 10.45 12.12 0.06
N ILE A 21 11.13 11.31 -0.75
CA ILE A 21 12.57 11.02 -0.57
C ILE A 21 13.44 12.28 -0.65
N PRO A 22 13.45 13.04 -1.77
CA PRO A 22 14.23 14.28 -1.84
C PRO A 22 13.72 15.32 -0.83
N TRP A 23 12.40 15.39 -0.59
CA TRP A 23 11.84 16.32 0.39
C TRP A 23 12.39 16.09 1.82
N LEU A 24 12.48 14.84 2.26
CA LEU A 24 13.08 14.48 3.55
C LEU A 24 14.55 14.89 3.63
N LYS A 25 15.32 14.67 2.55
CA LYS A 25 16.74 15.03 2.48
C LYS A 25 16.94 16.54 2.57
N GLU A 26 16.11 17.32 1.91
CA GLU A 26 16.19 18.79 1.94
C GLU A 26 15.82 19.35 3.31
N HIS A 27 14.74 18.85 3.92
CA HIS A 27 14.20 19.43 5.15
C HIS A 27 14.91 18.95 6.43
N TYR A 28 15.45 17.74 6.41
CA TYR A 28 16.08 17.13 7.59
C TYR A 28 17.57 16.85 7.41
N ASN A 29 18.11 16.98 6.20
CA ASN A 29 19.48 16.58 5.87
C ASN A 29 19.80 15.15 6.36
N CYS A 30 18.92 14.21 6.08
CA CYS A 30 18.94 12.85 6.61
C CYS A 30 19.15 11.79 5.54
N GLU A 31 19.59 10.60 5.96
CA GLU A 31 19.52 9.38 5.16
C GLU A 31 18.07 8.86 5.12
N VAL A 32 17.62 8.41 3.95
CA VAL A 32 16.28 7.83 3.75
C VAL A 32 16.42 6.35 3.44
N ILE A 33 15.77 5.51 4.25
CA ILE A 33 15.63 4.07 4.05
C ILE A 33 14.20 3.82 3.52
N ALA A 34 14.08 3.50 2.24
CA ALA A 34 12.79 3.14 1.65
C ALA A 34 12.43 1.70 2.02
N CYS A 35 11.28 1.51 2.63
CA CYS A 35 10.75 0.21 3.06
C CYS A 35 9.47 -0.10 2.28
N THR A 36 9.55 -1.05 1.37
CA THR A 36 8.41 -1.60 0.63
C THR A 36 7.97 -2.91 1.28
N VAL A 37 6.67 -3.15 1.38
CA VAL A 37 6.13 -4.35 2.02
C VAL A 37 5.28 -5.13 1.03
N ASN A 38 5.66 -6.39 0.77
CA ASN A 38 4.93 -7.32 -0.07
C ASN A 38 3.86 -8.03 0.76
N LEU A 39 2.60 -7.72 0.45
CA LEU A 39 1.39 -8.35 1.00
C LEU A 39 0.65 -9.18 -0.07
N GLY A 40 1.31 -9.46 -1.21
CA GLY A 40 0.76 -10.21 -2.34
C GLY A 40 0.09 -9.36 -3.41
N GLN A 41 0.29 -8.04 -3.40
CA GLN A 41 -0.08 -7.18 -4.51
C GLN A 41 0.78 -7.51 -5.75
N PRO A 42 0.23 -7.42 -6.98
CA PRO A 42 0.92 -7.78 -8.22
C PRO A 42 1.82 -6.64 -8.72
N GLU A 43 2.86 -6.32 -7.96
CA GLU A 43 3.80 -5.24 -8.26
C GLU A 43 5.18 -5.78 -8.67
N ASP A 44 5.89 -5.03 -9.50
CA ASP A 44 7.30 -5.27 -9.79
C ASP A 44 8.18 -4.67 -8.69
N PHE A 45 8.48 -5.47 -7.68
CA PHE A 45 9.27 -5.04 -6.53
C PHE A 45 10.72 -4.68 -6.87
N ASP A 46 11.28 -5.24 -7.93
CA ASP A 46 12.63 -4.89 -8.40
C ASP A 46 12.61 -3.49 -9.02
N ALA A 47 11.61 -3.17 -9.83
CA ALA A 47 11.42 -1.83 -10.39
C ALA A 47 11.16 -0.79 -9.28
N ILE A 48 10.34 -1.12 -8.28
CA ILE A 48 10.10 -0.25 -7.11
C ILE A 48 11.38 0.01 -6.34
N HIS A 49 12.19 -1.02 -6.10
CA HIS A 49 13.50 -0.90 -5.44
C HIS A 49 14.44 0.04 -6.20
N GLU A 50 14.58 -0.16 -7.51
CA GLU A 50 15.41 0.72 -8.36
C GLU A 50 14.90 2.17 -8.35
N LYS A 51 13.58 2.36 -8.43
CA LYS A 51 12.98 3.70 -8.40
C LYS A 51 13.28 4.42 -7.09
N ALA A 52 13.20 3.73 -5.95
CA ALA A 52 13.56 4.30 -4.65
C ALA A 52 15.01 4.82 -4.63
N LEU A 53 15.96 4.01 -5.11
CA LEU A 53 17.38 4.41 -5.20
C LEU A 53 17.60 5.58 -6.16
N LYS A 54 16.95 5.55 -7.33
CA LYS A 54 17.02 6.65 -8.33
C LYS A 54 16.41 7.94 -7.78
N SER A 55 15.40 7.86 -6.93
CA SER A 55 14.79 9.01 -6.24
C SER A 55 15.67 9.56 -5.11
N GLY A 56 16.77 8.87 -4.78
CA GLY A 56 17.76 9.34 -3.81
C GLY A 56 17.72 8.67 -2.45
N ALA A 57 16.98 7.56 -2.28
CA ALA A 57 17.06 6.76 -1.06
C ALA A 57 18.48 6.20 -0.87
N SER A 58 18.96 6.20 0.37
CA SER A 58 20.27 5.63 0.73
C SER A 58 20.25 4.11 0.75
N VAL A 59 19.09 3.54 1.07
CA VAL A 59 18.80 2.11 1.10
C VAL A 59 17.36 1.90 0.65
N ALA A 60 17.12 0.84 -0.10
CA ALA A 60 15.77 0.35 -0.41
C ALA A 60 15.68 -1.14 -0.02
N GLU A 61 14.64 -1.51 0.68
CA GLU A 61 14.36 -2.92 1.03
C GLU A 61 12.90 -3.26 0.77
N THR A 62 12.69 -4.46 0.24
CA THR A 62 11.36 -5.06 0.12
C THR A 62 11.24 -6.21 1.11
N LEU A 63 10.23 -6.15 1.97
CA LEU A 63 9.94 -7.16 2.97
C LEU A 63 8.79 -8.04 2.50
N ASP A 64 9.04 -9.32 2.29
CA ASP A 64 7.96 -10.29 2.01
C ASP A 64 7.37 -10.78 3.34
N VAL A 65 6.17 -10.31 3.63
CA VAL A 65 5.43 -10.67 4.84
C VAL A 65 4.08 -11.34 4.53
N ARG A 66 3.92 -11.89 3.32
CA ARG A 66 2.69 -12.56 2.88
C ARG A 66 2.24 -13.62 3.86
N ARG A 67 3.17 -14.47 4.32
CA ARG A 67 2.86 -15.53 5.30
C ARG A 67 2.40 -14.95 6.64
N GLU A 68 3.12 -13.97 7.19
CA GLU A 68 2.74 -13.32 8.44
C GLU A 68 1.38 -12.63 8.29
N PHE A 69 1.14 -11.95 7.15
CA PHE A 69 -0.12 -11.29 6.87
C PHE A 69 -1.31 -12.25 6.90
N ILE A 70 -1.19 -13.41 6.27
CA ILE A 70 -2.27 -14.40 6.24
C ILE A 70 -2.42 -15.09 7.59
N GLU A 71 -1.33 -15.64 8.15
CA GLU A 71 -1.42 -16.51 9.33
C GLU A 71 -1.71 -15.74 10.63
N GLU A 72 -1.13 -14.53 10.78
CA GLU A 72 -1.20 -13.78 12.03
C GLU A 72 -2.26 -12.66 12.02
N TYR A 73 -2.73 -12.25 10.84
CA TYR A 73 -3.74 -11.19 10.73
C TYR A 73 -5.01 -11.70 10.05
N ALA A 74 -4.96 -12.11 8.79
CA ALA A 74 -6.14 -12.46 8.03
C ALA A 74 -6.92 -13.63 8.62
N TYR A 75 -6.24 -14.71 9.00
CA TYR A 75 -6.91 -15.86 9.62
C TYR A 75 -7.56 -15.53 10.96
N LYS A 76 -6.96 -14.65 11.75
CA LYS A 76 -7.60 -14.19 13.00
C LYS A 76 -8.88 -13.39 12.74
N VAL A 77 -8.86 -12.55 11.71
CA VAL A 77 -10.05 -11.81 11.29
C VAL A 77 -11.13 -12.76 10.75
N LEU A 78 -10.72 -13.77 9.96
CA LEU A 78 -11.61 -14.83 9.46
C LEU A 78 -12.27 -15.61 10.61
N GLN A 79 -11.47 -16.12 11.55
CA GLN A 79 -11.94 -16.86 12.72
C GLN A 79 -12.89 -16.04 13.61
N ALA A 80 -12.68 -14.73 13.69
CA ALA A 80 -13.55 -13.80 14.39
C ALA A 80 -14.81 -13.42 13.60
N GLY A 81 -14.95 -13.83 12.34
CA GLY A 81 -16.02 -13.40 11.45
C GLY A 81 -15.98 -11.90 11.15
N GLY A 82 -14.77 -11.30 11.20
CA GLY A 82 -14.57 -9.86 11.09
C GLY A 82 -14.91 -9.34 9.71
N ARG A 83 -15.90 -8.46 9.63
CA ARG A 83 -16.27 -7.71 8.41
C ARG A 83 -17.03 -6.45 8.79
N TYR A 84 -16.81 -5.40 8.02
CA TYR A 84 -17.48 -4.13 8.24
C TYR A 84 -18.79 -4.08 7.44
N GLU A 85 -19.87 -3.69 8.11
CA GLU A 85 -21.24 -3.60 7.54
C GLU A 85 -21.70 -4.87 6.79
N GLY A 86 -21.21 -6.04 7.21
CA GLY A 86 -21.57 -7.33 6.65
C GLY A 86 -20.97 -7.63 5.27
N ARG A 87 -20.15 -6.75 4.71
CA ARG A 87 -19.60 -6.86 3.34
C ARG A 87 -18.09 -6.67 3.26
N TYR A 88 -17.55 -5.57 3.76
CA TYR A 88 -16.15 -5.20 3.61
C TYR A 88 -15.24 -6.06 4.48
N LEU A 89 -14.25 -6.71 3.85
CA LEU A 89 -13.40 -7.74 4.48
C LEU A 89 -12.24 -7.17 5.30
N LEU A 90 -12.12 -5.85 5.45
CA LEU A 90 -11.17 -5.16 6.32
C LEU A 90 -9.68 -5.34 5.95
N GLY A 91 -9.34 -5.84 4.77
CA GLY A 91 -7.94 -6.15 4.40
C GLY A 91 -7.00 -4.96 4.55
N THR A 92 -7.39 -3.76 4.12
CA THR A 92 -6.63 -2.53 4.33
C THR A 92 -6.46 -2.20 5.81
N SER A 93 -7.50 -2.44 6.62
CA SER A 93 -7.51 -2.08 8.04
C SER A 93 -6.49 -2.85 8.87
N PHE A 94 -6.24 -4.12 8.57
CA PHE A 94 -5.23 -4.91 9.28
C PHE A 94 -3.90 -5.04 8.53
N ALA A 95 -3.85 -4.69 7.23
CA ALA A 95 -2.60 -4.57 6.49
C ALA A 95 -1.73 -3.41 7.01
N ARG A 96 -2.31 -2.24 7.25
CA ARG A 96 -1.56 -1.05 7.69
C ARG A 96 -0.86 -1.23 9.05
N PRO A 97 -1.44 -1.86 10.08
CA PRO A 97 -0.72 -2.21 11.31
C PRO A 97 0.48 -3.12 11.10
N LEU A 98 0.39 -4.12 10.21
CA LEU A 98 1.53 -4.96 9.86
C LEU A 98 2.63 -4.16 9.16
N ILE A 99 2.27 -3.30 8.19
CA ILE A 99 3.25 -2.40 7.57
C ILE A 99 3.89 -1.50 8.64
N GLY A 100 3.11 -0.94 9.57
CA GLY A 100 3.62 -0.15 10.69
C GLY A 100 4.62 -0.92 11.55
N LYS A 101 4.38 -2.22 11.81
CA LYS A 101 5.33 -3.11 12.48
C LYS A 101 6.62 -3.24 11.68
N CYS A 102 6.52 -3.50 10.37
CA CYS A 102 7.68 -3.59 9.47
C CYS A 102 8.54 -2.32 9.51
N LEU A 103 7.90 -1.15 9.49
CA LEU A 103 8.60 0.14 9.57
C LEU A 103 9.35 0.30 10.89
N VAL A 104 8.76 -0.13 12.01
CA VAL A 104 9.41 -0.11 13.32
C VAL A 104 10.60 -1.07 13.37
N ASP A 105 10.46 -2.27 12.81
CA ASP A 105 11.53 -3.27 12.77
C ASP A 105 12.69 -2.78 11.88
N MET A 106 12.38 -2.14 10.74
CA MET A 106 13.37 -1.49 9.89
C MET A 106 14.05 -0.31 10.60
N ALA A 107 13.29 0.52 11.33
CA ALA A 107 13.87 1.61 12.10
C ALA A 107 14.84 1.12 13.17
N LYS A 108 14.54 0.01 13.85
CA LYS A 108 15.46 -0.65 14.78
C LYS A 108 16.70 -1.19 14.08
N LYS A 109 16.52 -1.88 12.94
CA LYS A 109 17.60 -2.47 12.14
C LYS A 109 18.64 -1.43 11.71
N TYR A 110 18.18 -0.27 11.25
CA TYR A 110 19.04 0.80 10.74
C TYR A 110 19.40 1.88 11.77
N GLY A 111 18.86 1.81 12.98
CA GLY A 111 19.04 2.84 13.99
C GLY A 111 18.44 4.18 13.56
N ALA A 112 17.24 4.17 12.95
CA ALA A 112 16.59 5.37 12.47
C ALA A 112 15.96 6.19 13.60
N ASP A 113 15.91 7.50 13.42
CA ASP A 113 15.39 8.47 14.39
C ASP A 113 13.90 8.76 14.21
N ALA A 114 13.39 8.47 12.99
CA ALA A 114 12.00 8.72 12.63
C ALA A 114 11.47 7.72 11.60
N ILE A 115 10.15 7.61 11.56
CA ILE A 115 9.39 6.89 10.54
C ILE A 115 8.54 7.91 9.77
N CYS A 116 8.51 7.77 8.44
CA CYS A 116 7.72 8.61 7.54
C CYS A 116 6.70 7.77 6.79
N HIS A 117 5.52 8.33 6.55
CA HIS A 117 4.49 7.74 5.69
C HIS A 117 3.86 8.79 4.78
N GLY A 118 3.42 8.37 3.59
CA GLY A 118 2.76 9.19 2.59
C GLY A 118 1.22 9.22 2.71
N ALA A 119 0.64 8.71 3.80
CA ALA A 119 -0.81 8.75 3.96
C ALA A 119 -1.31 10.20 4.11
N THR A 120 -2.36 10.52 3.37
CA THR A 120 -3.01 11.85 3.44
C THR A 120 -3.65 12.08 4.80
N GLY A 121 -3.81 13.35 5.19
CA GLY A 121 -4.44 13.72 6.46
C GLY A 121 -5.97 13.51 6.53
N LYS A 122 -6.59 12.99 5.47
CA LYS A 122 -8.05 12.85 5.36
C LYS A 122 -8.58 11.45 5.65
N GLY A 123 -7.76 10.42 5.41
CA GLY A 123 -8.17 9.02 5.53
C GLY A 123 -7.80 8.36 6.86
N ASN A 124 -8.22 7.10 7.03
CA ASN A 124 -7.93 6.28 8.20
C ASN A 124 -6.50 5.76 8.25
N ASP A 125 -5.79 5.71 7.12
CA ASP A 125 -4.50 5.05 7.00
C ASP A 125 -3.42 5.73 7.85
N GLN A 126 -3.41 7.06 7.92
CA GLN A 126 -2.52 7.79 8.83
C GLN A 126 -2.67 7.32 10.28
N VAL A 127 -3.92 7.15 10.75
CA VAL A 127 -4.20 6.71 12.12
C VAL A 127 -3.69 5.29 12.34
N ARG A 128 -3.90 4.39 11.38
CA ARG A 128 -3.46 3.00 11.43
C ARG A 128 -1.94 2.88 11.51
N PHE A 129 -1.20 3.62 10.67
CA PHE A 129 0.27 3.67 10.73
C PHE A 129 0.75 4.26 12.05
N GLU A 130 0.24 5.43 12.43
CA GLU A 130 0.71 6.14 13.60
C GLU A 130 0.43 5.40 14.90
N LEU A 131 -0.75 4.79 15.05
CA LEU A 131 -1.09 3.99 16.23
C LEU A 131 -0.21 2.74 16.31
N ALA A 132 0.06 2.05 15.20
CA ALA A 132 0.96 0.90 15.18
C ALA A 132 2.38 1.30 15.61
N VAL A 133 2.91 2.39 15.05
CA VAL A 133 4.23 2.92 15.44
C VAL A 133 4.25 3.32 16.91
N LYS A 134 3.23 4.04 17.40
CA LYS A 134 3.15 4.47 18.80
C LYS A 134 3.00 3.31 19.78
N ALA A 135 2.32 2.25 19.40
CA ALA A 135 2.19 1.05 20.23
C ALA A 135 3.52 0.28 20.34
N LEU A 136 4.28 0.18 19.25
CA LEU A 136 5.50 -0.64 19.17
C LEU A 136 6.80 0.11 19.49
N ALA A 137 6.80 1.43 19.28
CA ALA A 137 7.93 2.33 19.48
C ALA A 137 7.44 3.73 19.88
N PRO A 138 6.90 3.93 21.09
CA PRO A 138 6.27 5.18 21.52
C PRO A 138 7.18 6.41 21.48
N HIS A 139 8.50 6.20 21.55
CA HIS A 139 9.53 7.23 21.46
C HIS A 139 9.85 7.65 20.02
N MET A 140 9.42 6.85 19.03
CA MET A 140 9.73 7.11 17.63
C MET A 140 9.01 8.36 17.13
N LYS A 141 9.74 9.23 16.44
CA LYS A 141 9.16 10.38 15.75
C LYS A 141 8.44 9.91 14.49
N ILE A 142 7.31 10.56 14.18
CA ILE A 142 6.54 10.29 12.96
C ILE A 142 6.55 11.56 12.11
N ILE A 143 6.88 11.40 10.84
CA ILE A 143 6.86 12.46 9.83
C ILE A 143 5.74 12.11 8.85
N ALA A 144 4.80 13.04 8.66
CA ALA A 144 3.71 12.93 7.71
C ALA A 144 3.74 14.15 6.79
N PRO A 145 4.42 14.09 5.64
CA PRO A 145 4.66 15.23 4.76
C PRO A 145 3.38 15.95 4.33
N TRP A 146 2.32 15.22 4.04
CA TRP A 146 1.01 15.78 3.69
C TRP A 146 0.43 16.79 4.70
N ARG A 147 0.95 16.82 5.92
CA ARG A 147 0.62 17.81 6.96
C ARG A 147 1.63 18.94 7.09
N LEU A 148 2.75 18.85 6.37
CA LEU A 148 3.92 19.72 6.58
C LEU A 148 4.33 20.49 5.31
N TRP A 149 4.16 19.89 4.13
CA TRP A 149 4.58 20.47 2.86
C TRP A 149 3.49 21.36 2.24
N ASP A 150 3.90 22.20 1.27
CA ASP A 150 3.01 23.13 0.59
C ASP A 150 2.40 22.57 -0.71
N MET A 151 2.83 21.39 -1.17
CA MET A 151 2.25 20.69 -2.33
C MET A 151 0.81 20.29 -2.02
N LYS A 152 -0.14 20.65 -2.91
CA LYS A 152 -1.58 20.47 -2.70
C LYS A 152 -2.24 19.61 -3.77
N SER A 153 -1.55 19.39 -4.87
CA SER A 153 -2.07 18.69 -6.03
C SER A 153 -1.01 17.76 -6.62
N ARG A 154 -1.46 16.81 -7.44
CA ARG A 154 -0.58 15.93 -8.20
C ARG A 154 0.33 16.73 -9.16
N GLU A 155 -0.19 17.84 -9.71
CA GLU A 155 0.60 18.73 -10.57
C GLU A 155 1.78 19.35 -9.81
N ASP A 156 1.59 19.76 -8.55
CA ASP A 156 2.67 20.29 -7.71
C ASP A 156 3.73 19.22 -7.48
N GLU A 157 3.31 17.97 -7.21
CA GLU A 157 4.22 16.84 -7.03
C GLU A 157 5.02 16.53 -8.31
N MET A 158 4.39 16.60 -9.47
CA MET A 158 5.07 16.39 -10.75
C MET A 158 6.13 17.44 -11.01
N VAL A 159 5.81 18.72 -10.77
CA VAL A 159 6.77 19.83 -10.90
C VAL A 159 7.96 19.62 -9.94
N TYR A 160 7.69 19.20 -8.71
CA TYR A 160 8.72 18.90 -7.72
C TYR A 160 9.56 17.69 -8.14
N ALA A 161 8.94 16.64 -8.64
CA ALA A 161 9.61 15.43 -9.12
C ALA A 161 10.57 15.73 -10.27
N GLU A 162 10.14 16.52 -11.26
CA GLU A 162 10.98 16.97 -12.37
C GLU A 162 12.20 17.76 -11.87
N ALA A 163 11.97 18.71 -10.95
CA ALA A 163 13.05 19.54 -10.39
C ALA A 163 14.13 18.74 -9.63
N HIS A 164 13.73 17.57 -9.08
CA HIS A 164 14.60 16.71 -8.27
C HIS A 164 15.05 15.43 -8.98
N ASN A 165 14.78 15.31 -10.28
CA ASN A 165 15.08 14.11 -11.10
C ASN A 165 14.50 12.81 -10.52
N VAL A 166 13.34 12.88 -9.87
CA VAL A 166 12.59 11.71 -9.43
C VAL A 166 12.00 11.03 -10.67
N PRO A 167 12.22 9.71 -10.86
CA PRO A 167 11.64 9.01 -12.01
C PRO A 167 10.11 9.09 -11.97
N ILE A 168 9.54 9.60 -13.06
CA ILE A 168 8.08 9.68 -13.27
C ILE A 168 7.70 8.52 -14.18
N ASP A 169 6.71 7.74 -13.76
CA ASP A 169 6.18 6.65 -14.59
C ASP A 169 5.20 7.21 -15.63
N LYS A 170 4.96 6.46 -16.69
CA LYS A 170 4.02 6.85 -17.75
C LYS A 170 2.62 7.19 -17.22
N PHE A 171 2.23 6.59 -16.09
CA PHE A 171 0.97 6.90 -15.40
C PHE A 171 1.01 8.22 -14.63
N ASP A 172 2.20 8.77 -14.38
CA ASP A 172 2.40 10.04 -13.68
C ASP A 172 2.55 11.22 -14.64
N GLU A 173 2.85 10.96 -15.94
CA GLU A 173 2.97 12.00 -16.96
C GLU A 173 1.66 12.78 -17.13
N LYS A 174 1.78 14.06 -17.52
CA LYS A 174 0.60 14.88 -17.86
C LYS A 174 -0.17 14.22 -19.00
N GLN A 175 -1.28 13.63 -18.66
CA GLN A 175 -2.18 13.00 -19.61
C GLN A 175 -3.13 14.04 -20.19
N THR A 176 -3.39 13.95 -21.48
CA THR A 176 -4.52 14.65 -22.12
C THR A 176 -5.83 14.08 -21.57
N GLU A 177 -6.94 14.81 -21.70
CA GLU A 177 -8.26 14.30 -21.28
C GLU A 177 -8.64 13.01 -22.02
N GLU A 178 -8.13 12.81 -23.25
CA GLU A 178 -8.32 11.58 -24.02
C GLU A 178 -7.49 10.41 -23.45
N GLU A 179 -6.26 10.68 -22.99
CA GLU A 179 -5.40 9.69 -22.34
C GLU A 179 -5.92 9.32 -20.95
N LYS A 180 -6.44 10.30 -20.18
CA LYS A 180 -7.12 10.01 -18.91
C LYS A 180 -8.37 9.16 -19.12
N ALA A 181 -9.16 9.44 -20.16
CA ALA A 181 -10.32 8.63 -20.51
C ALA A 181 -9.96 7.23 -21.01
N ALA A 182 -8.74 7.04 -21.55
CA ALA A 182 -8.21 5.75 -21.98
C ALA A 182 -7.42 5.04 -20.86
N GLN A 183 -7.28 5.65 -19.69
CA GLN A 183 -6.56 5.07 -18.56
C GLN A 183 -7.25 3.79 -18.11
N LYS A 184 -6.50 2.70 -18.12
CA LYS A 184 -7.03 1.35 -17.84
C LYS A 184 -7.56 1.20 -16.41
N TYR A 185 -7.07 2.03 -15.46
CA TYR A 185 -7.47 1.96 -14.06
C TYR A 185 -7.55 3.38 -13.48
N PRO A 186 -8.70 4.09 -13.66
CA PRO A 186 -8.89 5.45 -13.12
C PRO A 186 -9.06 5.47 -11.60
N TYR A 187 -9.29 4.32 -10.99
CA TYR A 187 -9.59 4.18 -9.56
C TYR A 187 -8.33 4.05 -8.70
N SER A 188 -8.39 4.54 -7.48
CA SER A 188 -7.46 4.15 -6.43
C SER A 188 -7.72 2.69 -6.02
N MET A 189 -6.67 1.91 -5.82
CA MET A 189 -6.76 0.49 -5.51
C MET A 189 -5.99 0.16 -4.24
N ASP A 190 -6.63 -0.59 -3.35
CA ASP A 190 -5.97 -1.30 -2.26
C ASP A 190 -5.99 -2.80 -2.57
N TRP A 191 -4.82 -3.35 -2.88
CA TRP A 191 -4.65 -4.77 -3.22
C TRP A 191 -3.71 -5.46 -2.24
N ASN A 192 -4.15 -6.59 -1.71
CA ASN A 192 -3.35 -7.53 -0.94
C ASN A 192 -3.92 -8.93 -1.10
N MET A 193 -3.29 -9.95 -0.53
CA MET A 193 -3.76 -11.35 -0.65
C MET A 193 -5.17 -11.59 -0.13
N TRP A 194 -5.70 -10.72 0.72
CA TRP A 194 -7.01 -10.91 1.34
C TRP A 194 -8.14 -10.32 0.52
N HIS A 195 -7.92 -9.20 -0.11
CA HIS A 195 -8.91 -8.53 -0.94
C HIS A 195 -8.32 -7.50 -1.90
N LEU A 196 -9.12 -7.15 -2.89
CA LEU A 196 -8.97 -5.97 -3.73
C LEU A 196 -10.15 -5.04 -3.46
N SER A 197 -9.89 -3.75 -3.24
CA SER A 197 -10.91 -2.71 -3.18
C SER A 197 -10.55 -1.54 -4.09
N HIS A 198 -11.58 -0.91 -4.64
CA HIS A 198 -11.47 0.26 -5.49
C HIS A 198 -12.21 1.44 -4.87
N GLU A 199 -11.67 2.64 -5.02
CA GLU A 199 -12.32 3.88 -4.58
C GLU A 199 -11.95 5.06 -5.51
N GLY A 200 -12.74 6.10 -5.45
CA GLY A 200 -12.48 7.35 -6.17
C GLY A 200 -13.08 7.41 -7.58
N ASP A 201 -12.85 8.55 -8.24
CA ASP A 201 -13.27 8.86 -9.61
C ASP A 201 -14.78 8.59 -9.84
N ASP A 202 -15.13 7.84 -10.86
CA ASP A 202 -16.53 7.53 -11.20
C ASP A 202 -17.32 6.87 -10.07
N LEU A 203 -16.64 6.19 -9.14
CA LEU A 203 -17.27 5.54 -7.98
C LEU A 203 -17.77 6.55 -6.92
N GLU A 204 -17.34 7.79 -6.97
CA GLU A 204 -17.84 8.86 -6.11
C GLU A 204 -19.31 9.20 -6.40
N ASN A 205 -19.78 8.92 -7.61
CA ASN A 205 -21.18 9.07 -7.98
C ASN A 205 -21.90 7.71 -7.90
N PRO A 206 -22.78 7.48 -6.91
CA PRO A 206 -23.47 6.20 -6.74
C PRO A 206 -24.42 5.84 -7.88
N ALA A 207 -24.69 6.76 -8.81
CA ALA A 207 -25.47 6.48 -10.02
C ALA A 207 -24.65 5.84 -11.15
N ASN A 208 -23.32 5.87 -11.06
CA ASN A 208 -22.46 5.27 -12.05
C ASN A 208 -22.26 3.77 -11.74
N PRO A 209 -22.45 2.87 -12.74
CA PRO A 209 -22.12 1.47 -12.57
C PRO A 209 -20.58 1.28 -12.60
N PRO A 210 -20.04 0.25 -11.94
CA PRO A 210 -18.63 -0.07 -12.07
C PRO A 210 -18.28 -0.45 -13.51
N HIS A 211 -17.11 -0.03 -13.96
CA HIS A 211 -16.61 -0.41 -15.29
C HIS A 211 -16.12 -1.86 -15.30
N LYS A 212 -16.17 -2.53 -16.47
CA LYS A 212 -15.74 -3.94 -16.63
C LYS A 212 -14.28 -4.18 -16.28
N ASP A 213 -13.42 -3.21 -16.46
CA ASP A 213 -11.99 -3.26 -16.14
C ASP A 213 -11.67 -3.22 -14.64
N MET A 214 -12.67 -2.99 -13.78
CA MET A 214 -12.52 -3.14 -12.33
C MET A 214 -12.38 -4.60 -11.88
N TYR A 215 -12.85 -5.55 -12.66
CA TYR A 215 -12.82 -6.97 -12.32
C TYR A 215 -11.44 -7.58 -12.59
N LEU A 216 -10.44 -7.26 -11.76
CA LEU A 216 -9.05 -7.68 -11.94
C LEU A 216 -8.77 -9.10 -11.45
N VAL A 217 -9.49 -9.54 -10.43
CA VAL A 217 -9.36 -10.89 -9.82
C VAL A 217 -10.45 -11.84 -10.30
N THR A 218 -11.60 -11.28 -10.65
CA THR A 218 -12.75 -11.99 -11.24
C THR A 218 -13.04 -11.43 -12.63
N CYS A 219 -13.98 -12.00 -13.35
CA CYS A 219 -14.53 -11.44 -14.59
C CYS A 219 -15.82 -10.66 -14.31
N ASP A 220 -16.23 -9.85 -15.27
CA ASP A 220 -17.56 -9.25 -15.29
C ASP A 220 -18.61 -10.36 -15.21
N PRO A 221 -19.71 -10.21 -14.44
CA PRO A 221 -20.78 -11.22 -14.36
C PRO A 221 -21.38 -11.62 -15.72
N GLU A 222 -21.40 -10.71 -16.72
CA GLU A 222 -21.86 -11.00 -18.07
C GLU A 222 -20.90 -11.92 -18.86
N ASP A 223 -19.61 -11.90 -18.52
CA ASP A 223 -18.56 -12.70 -19.13
C ASP A 223 -18.25 -13.98 -18.34
N ALA A 224 -18.95 -14.20 -17.20
CA ALA A 224 -18.76 -15.37 -16.36
C ALA A 224 -19.26 -16.65 -17.05
N PRO A 225 -18.66 -17.83 -16.77
CA PRO A 225 -19.11 -19.09 -17.32
C PRO A 225 -20.56 -19.42 -16.93
N ASP A 226 -21.38 -19.88 -17.90
CA ASP A 226 -22.75 -20.33 -17.66
C ASP A 226 -22.85 -21.68 -16.92
N GLN A 227 -21.73 -22.42 -16.85
CA GLN A 227 -21.67 -23.69 -16.16
C GLN A 227 -21.17 -23.51 -14.72
N PRO A 228 -21.92 -24.01 -13.71
CA PRO A 228 -21.48 -23.92 -12.33
C PRO A 228 -20.26 -24.82 -12.07
N GLU A 229 -19.35 -24.33 -11.25
CA GLU A 229 -18.22 -25.10 -10.72
C GLU A 229 -18.34 -25.21 -9.20
N PHE A 230 -18.10 -26.42 -8.66
CA PHE A 230 -18.09 -26.67 -7.24
C PHE A 230 -16.65 -26.69 -6.71
N VAL A 231 -16.37 -25.85 -5.74
CA VAL A 231 -15.07 -25.80 -5.07
C VAL A 231 -15.26 -26.26 -3.63
N THR A 232 -14.48 -27.26 -3.22
CA THR A 232 -14.47 -27.76 -1.84
C THR A 232 -13.31 -27.09 -1.09
N ILE A 233 -13.59 -26.39 0.01
CA ILE A 233 -12.57 -25.83 0.88
C ILE A 233 -12.66 -26.54 2.22
N GLU A 234 -11.54 -27.15 2.64
CA GLU A 234 -11.42 -27.82 3.93
C GLU A 234 -10.91 -26.87 4.99
N PHE A 235 -11.55 -26.90 6.15
CA PHE A 235 -11.18 -26.03 7.28
C PHE A 235 -10.76 -26.87 8.48
N LYS A 236 -9.71 -26.40 9.16
CA LYS A 236 -9.32 -26.90 10.48
C LYS A 236 -9.19 -25.73 11.45
N GLU A 237 -9.90 -25.79 12.56
CA GLU A 237 -9.89 -24.72 13.57
C GLU A 237 -10.21 -23.33 13.00
N GLY A 238 -11.09 -23.27 11.99
CA GLY A 238 -11.47 -22.02 11.30
C GLY A 238 -10.46 -21.46 10.33
N LYS A 239 -9.40 -22.21 9.99
CA LYS A 239 -8.42 -21.87 8.95
C LYS A 239 -8.61 -22.76 7.74
N PRO A 240 -8.61 -22.25 6.50
CA PRO A 240 -8.61 -23.08 5.31
C PRO A 240 -7.26 -23.81 5.21
N ILE A 241 -7.31 -25.10 4.89
CA ILE A 241 -6.12 -25.97 4.84
C ILE A 241 -6.00 -26.76 3.52
N ALA A 242 -7.08 -26.85 2.75
CA ALA A 242 -7.07 -27.52 1.45
C ALA A 242 -8.14 -26.96 0.53
N VAL A 243 -7.88 -27.04 -0.79
CA VAL A 243 -8.82 -26.71 -1.84
C VAL A 243 -8.92 -27.92 -2.79
N ASN A 244 -10.14 -28.42 -3.00
CA ASN A 244 -10.41 -29.62 -3.84
C ASN A 244 -9.53 -30.81 -3.46
N GLY A 245 -9.29 -31.04 -2.16
CA GLY A 245 -8.48 -32.12 -1.63
C GLY A 245 -6.96 -31.93 -1.76
N LYS A 246 -6.49 -30.80 -2.32
CA LYS A 246 -5.07 -30.44 -2.33
C LYS A 246 -4.76 -29.61 -1.08
N GLU A 247 -3.89 -30.12 -0.22
CA GLU A 247 -3.36 -29.34 0.89
C GLU A 247 -2.61 -28.10 0.37
N MET A 248 -2.89 -26.96 0.96
CA MET A 248 -2.30 -25.66 0.59
C MET A 248 -2.00 -24.87 1.86
N ASP A 249 -0.92 -24.09 1.84
CA ASP A 249 -0.67 -23.14 2.90
C ASP A 249 -1.42 -21.81 2.67
N GLY A 250 -1.30 -20.87 3.61
CA GLY A 250 -2.05 -19.62 3.50
C GLY A 250 -1.60 -18.70 2.38
N VAL A 251 -0.43 -18.93 1.81
CA VAL A 251 0.11 -18.11 0.70
C VAL A 251 -0.28 -18.68 -0.66
N GLU A 252 -0.41 -20.01 -0.77
CA GLU A 252 -0.89 -20.72 -1.97
C GLU A 252 -2.39 -20.46 -2.25
#